data_feae8d5725a8917c00697b4064bf294a
#
_entry.id   feae8d5725a8917c00697b4064bf294a
#
_cell.length_a   1.000
_cell.length_b   1.000
_cell.length_c   1.000
_cell.angle_alpha   90.00
_cell.angle_beta   90.00
_cell.angle_gamma   90.00
#
_symmetry.space_group_name_H-M   'P 1'
#
loop_
_entity.id
_entity.type
_entity.pdbx_description
1 polymer ?
#
loop_
_entity_poly.entity_id
_entity_poly.type
_entity_poly.pdbx_seq_one_letter_code
_entity_poly.pdbx_strand_id
1 'polypeptide(L)'
;MENTRKVIITPIVQTITVGYKAEPVYTFDELPESMQQSLIDNFDREALEDGFFDAGIYLVIDDLIDTIYGKYKLPVTRIPWDLSCCQGSGATFATDIITGGELKEFIKTTFPTFAKSFRWPCLFDYFCDSGQIEFREDARYQGFNHVWYSFDFDLDGYPNIDNFLNNKVDEFEENLNNFASDLSGDIYKKLDIAHDEVTNDEVVMHELQEHYYNSDGFIMDEFVKEVATDV
;
A
#
# COMPACT_ATOMS: atom_id res chain seq x y z
N MET A 1 54.87 71.33 -16.01
CA MET A 1 54.73 70.97 -14.58
C MET A 1 53.31 70.54 -14.36
N GLU A 2 53.08 69.25 -14.33
CA GLU A 2 51.74 68.64 -14.07
C GLU A 2 51.51 68.64 -12.55
N ASN A 3 50.44 69.32 -12.15
CA ASN A 3 50.02 69.42 -10.77
C ASN A 3 49.24 68.18 -10.40
N THR A 4 49.92 67.14 -9.90
CA THR A 4 49.28 65.90 -9.43
C THR A 4 48.64 66.14 -8.05
N ARG A 5 47.31 66.32 -7.99
CA ARG A 5 46.57 66.35 -6.73
C ARG A 5 46.47 64.95 -6.16
N LYS A 6 47.10 64.74 -5.02
CA LYS A 6 46.88 63.47 -4.24
C LYS A 6 45.51 63.58 -3.55
N VAL A 7 44.60 62.64 -3.90
CA VAL A 7 43.31 62.46 -3.23
C VAL A 7 43.45 61.36 -2.23
N ILE A 8 43.15 61.57 -0.96
CA ILE A 8 43.04 60.54 0.08
C ILE A 8 41.61 59.98 0.02
N ILE A 9 41.48 58.75 -0.37
CA ILE A 9 40.20 58.04 -0.31
C ILE A 9 40.09 57.41 1.08
N THR A 10 39.27 57.96 1.95
CA THR A 10 38.93 57.38 3.24
C THR A 10 37.76 56.41 3.03
N PRO A 11 37.90 55.14 3.33
CA PRO A 11 36.77 54.20 3.23
C PRO A 11 35.74 54.58 4.31
N ILE A 12 34.51 54.91 3.89
CA ILE A 12 33.38 55.09 4.80
C ILE A 12 32.85 53.69 5.07
N VAL A 13 33.17 53.16 6.25
CA VAL A 13 32.52 51.92 6.74
C VAL A 13 31.14 52.31 7.26
N GLN A 14 30.11 52.11 6.46
CA GLN A 14 28.75 52.18 6.94
C GLN A 14 28.48 50.90 7.75
N THR A 15 28.33 51.01 9.04
CA THR A 15 27.82 49.94 9.88
C THR A 15 26.32 49.84 9.62
N ILE A 16 25.92 48.82 8.86
CA ILE A 16 24.50 48.50 8.69
C ILE A 16 24.05 47.84 9.98
N THR A 17 23.27 48.55 10.78
CA THR A 17 22.60 47.97 11.94
C THR A 17 21.37 47.21 11.39
N VAL A 18 21.47 45.89 11.33
CA VAL A 18 20.32 45.05 11.02
C VAL A 18 19.46 44.98 12.29
N GLY A 19 18.33 45.65 12.28
CA GLY A 19 17.34 45.51 13.34
C GLY A 19 16.50 44.27 13.08
N TYR A 20 16.39 43.43 14.08
CA TYR A 20 15.45 42.31 14.05
C TYR A 20 14.13 42.76 14.69
N LYS A 21 13.00 42.48 14.00
CA LYS A 21 11.66 42.64 14.56
C LYS A 21 11.22 41.29 15.05
N ALA A 22 10.89 41.14 16.32
CA ALA A 22 10.26 39.96 16.84
C ALA A 22 8.76 39.99 16.46
N GLU A 23 8.30 38.96 15.77
CA GLU A 23 6.90 38.75 15.46
C GLU A 23 6.43 37.51 16.21
N PRO A 24 5.16 37.48 16.69
CA PRO A 24 4.63 36.31 17.35
C PRO A 24 4.52 35.16 16.35
N VAL A 25 4.82 33.96 16.81
CA VAL A 25 4.54 32.70 16.12
C VAL A 25 3.49 31.94 16.87
N TYR A 26 2.75 31.15 16.16
CA TYR A 26 1.60 30.39 16.65
C TYR A 26 1.82 28.91 16.39
N THR A 27 1.38 28.07 17.30
CA THR A 27 1.17 26.65 16.99
C THR A 27 -0.07 26.48 16.12
N PHE A 28 -0.22 25.33 15.47
CA PHE A 28 -1.41 25.05 14.64
C PHE A 28 -2.73 25.27 15.41
N ASP A 29 -2.80 24.81 16.67
CA ASP A 29 -3.99 24.91 17.51
C ASP A 29 -4.33 26.35 17.95
N GLU A 30 -3.36 27.26 17.88
CA GLU A 30 -3.57 28.68 18.20
C GLU A 30 -4.04 29.51 17.00
N LEU A 31 -4.02 28.92 15.80
CA LEU A 31 -4.52 29.59 14.59
C LEU A 31 -6.07 29.63 14.60
N PRO A 32 -6.68 30.64 13.93
CA PRO A 32 -8.12 30.65 13.72
C PRO A 32 -8.59 29.38 13.00
N GLU A 33 -9.75 28.85 13.39
CA GLU A 33 -10.33 27.60 12.86
C GLU A 33 -10.43 27.60 11.32
N SER A 34 -10.78 28.74 10.71
CA SER A 34 -10.82 28.88 9.25
C SER A 34 -9.44 28.76 8.59
N MET A 35 -8.39 29.11 9.31
CA MET A 35 -7.02 28.99 8.81
C MET A 35 -6.52 27.56 8.98
N GLN A 36 -6.82 26.93 10.12
CA GLN A 36 -6.52 25.49 10.33
C GLN A 36 -7.14 24.66 9.20
N GLN A 37 -8.43 24.88 8.90
CA GLN A 37 -9.11 24.17 7.82
C GLN A 37 -8.48 24.44 6.46
N SER A 38 -8.12 25.70 6.19
CA SER A 38 -7.43 26.03 4.93
C SER A 38 -6.07 25.37 4.79
N LEU A 39 -5.33 25.20 5.88
CA LEU A 39 -4.05 24.47 5.87
C LEU A 39 -4.26 22.98 5.61
N ILE A 40 -5.26 22.37 6.20
CA ILE A 40 -5.62 20.95 5.96
C ILE A 40 -6.03 20.75 4.49
N ASP A 41 -6.92 21.61 3.99
CA ASP A 41 -7.48 21.50 2.62
C ASP A 41 -6.40 21.68 1.54
N ASN A 42 -5.38 22.51 1.82
CA ASN A 42 -4.28 22.80 0.89
C ASN A 42 -2.98 22.05 1.21
N PHE A 43 -2.99 21.14 2.17
CA PHE A 43 -1.81 20.34 2.50
C PHE A 43 -1.44 19.46 1.30
N ASP A 44 -0.15 19.52 0.94
CA ASP A 44 0.38 18.62 -0.10
C ASP A 44 0.62 17.23 0.50
N ARG A 45 -0.27 16.30 0.17
CA ARG A 45 -0.22 14.91 0.64
C ARG A 45 0.79 14.04 -0.08
N GLU A 46 1.45 14.56 -1.13
CA GLU A 46 2.40 13.78 -1.95
C GLU A 46 3.50 13.15 -1.08
N ALA A 47 4.01 13.88 -0.08
CA ALA A 47 5.03 13.35 0.82
C ALA A 47 4.54 12.19 1.72
N LEU A 48 3.26 12.22 2.15
CA LEU A 48 2.65 11.13 2.91
C LEU A 48 2.41 9.92 2.01
N GLU A 49 1.92 10.14 0.80
CA GLU A 49 1.71 9.11 -0.21
C GLU A 49 3.04 8.45 -0.60
N ASP A 50 4.08 9.23 -0.87
CA ASP A 50 5.42 8.72 -1.19
C ASP A 50 5.97 7.87 -0.04
N GLY A 51 5.85 8.31 1.21
CA GLY A 51 6.25 7.54 2.38
C GLY A 51 5.51 6.22 2.50
N PHE A 52 4.20 6.19 2.20
CA PHE A 52 3.41 4.98 2.17
C PHE A 52 3.86 4.04 1.05
N PHE A 53 4.01 4.52 -0.17
CA PHE A 53 4.41 3.71 -1.32
C PHE A 53 5.85 3.22 -1.25
N ASP A 54 6.75 3.97 -0.62
CA ASP A 54 8.16 3.58 -0.46
C ASP A 54 8.38 2.51 0.62
N ALA A 55 7.68 2.58 1.73
CA ALA A 55 7.92 1.71 2.89
C ALA A 55 6.65 1.15 3.54
N GLY A 56 5.62 1.96 3.75
CA GLY A 56 4.42 1.59 4.50
C GLY A 56 3.65 0.45 3.86
N ILE A 57 3.48 0.47 2.55
CA ILE A 57 2.73 -0.55 1.81
C ILE A 57 3.33 -1.95 1.94
N TYR A 58 4.65 -2.08 2.01
CA TYR A 58 5.30 -3.39 2.14
C TYR A 58 5.00 -4.05 3.49
N LEU A 59 4.85 -3.26 4.55
CA LEU A 59 4.44 -3.78 5.86
C LEU A 59 3.00 -4.32 5.81
N VAL A 60 2.11 -3.62 5.09
CA VAL A 60 0.73 -4.07 4.89
C VAL A 60 0.69 -5.33 4.03
N ILE A 61 1.51 -5.42 2.99
CA ILE A 61 1.62 -6.59 2.11
C ILE A 61 2.12 -7.80 2.89
N ASP A 62 3.15 -7.66 3.72
CA ASP A 62 3.69 -8.75 4.53
C ASP A 62 2.62 -9.29 5.51
N ASP A 63 1.90 -8.40 6.21
CA ASP A 63 0.77 -8.80 7.08
C ASP A 63 -0.36 -9.49 6.30
N LEU A 64 -0.65 -9.02 5.08
CA LEU A 64 -1.64 -9.63 4.20
C LEU A 64 -1.24 -11.05 3.81
N ILE A 65 0.01 -11.28 3.41
CA ILE A 65 0.54 -12.61 3.05
C ILE A 65 0.39 -13.57 4.23
N ASP A 66 0.80 -13.14 5.42
CA ASP A 66 0.68 -13.97 6.65
C ASP A 66 -0.80 -14.26 6.99
N THR A 67 -1.66 -13.26 6.87
CA THR A 67 -3.11 -13.40 7.10
C THR A 67 -3.75 -14.38 6.12
N ILE A 68 -3.40 -14.28 4.82
CA ILE A 68 -3.91 -15.16 3.76
C ILE A 68 -3.45 -16.60 4.03
N TYR A 69 -2.16 -16.80 4.34
CA TYR A 69 -1.65 -18.13 4.70
C TYR A 69 -2.33 -18.68 5.95
N GLY A 70 -2.49 -17.86 6.98
CA GLY A 70 -3.18 -18.25 8.22
C GLY A 70 -4.61 -18.74 7.97
N LYS A 71 -5.35 -18.02 7.11
CA LYS A 71 -6.77 -18.25 6.84
C LYS A 71 -7.02 -19.37 5.84
N TYR A 72 -6.24 -19.44 4.76
CA TYR A 72 -6.52 -20.28 3.60
C TYR A 72 -5.47 -21.37 3.36
N LYS A 73 -4.33 -21.31 4.06
CA LYS A 73 -3.15 -22.15 3.78
C LYS A 73 -2.62 -21.96 2.35
N LEU A 74 -2.82 -20.78 1.79
CA LEU A 74 -2.37 -20.39 0.47
C LEU A 74 -1.01 -19.70 0.58
N PRO A 75 0.08 -20.27 0.04
CA PRO A 75 1.42 -19.69 0.12
C PRO A 75 1.60 -18.58 -0.93
N VAL A 76 1.03 -17.40 -0.65
CA VAL A 76 1.20 -16.23 -1.50
C VAL A 76 2.65 -15.76 -1.43
N THR A 77 3.28 -15.57 -2.59
CA THR A 77 4.67 -15.13 -2.70
C THR A 77 4.79 -13.65 -3.05
N ARG A 78 3.74 -13.08 -3.66
CA ARG A 78 3.73 -11.68 -4.09
C ARG A 78 2.30 -11.16 -4.20
N ILE A 79 2.12 -9.87 -3.89
CA ILE A 79 0.89 -9.11 -4.09
C ILE A 79 1.22 -7.92 -5.00
N PRO A 80 1.03 -8.03 -6.32
CA PRO A 80 1.04 -6.89 -7.23
C PRO A 80 -0.18 -6.00 -6.99
N TRP A 81 0.02 -4.67 -7.05
CA TRP A 81 -1.02 -3.70 -6.76
C TRP A 81 -0.86 -2.42 -7.59
N ASP A 82 -1.97 -1.70 -7.75
CA ASP A 82 -2.05 -0.34 -8.28
C ASP A 82 -3.21 0.38 -7.57
N LEU A 83 -2.89 1.39 -6.78
CA LEU A 83 -3.86 2.25 -6.07
C LEU A 83 -4.10 3.58 -6.80
N SER A 84 -3.60 3.74 -8.03
CA SER A 84 -3.88 4.93 -8.82
C SER A 84 -5.38 5.06 -9.09
N CYS A 85 -5.94 6.28 -8.97
CA CYS A 85 -7.36 6.57 -9.19
C CYS A 85 -7.80 6.44 -10.67
N CYS A 86 -7.17 5.57 -11.46
CA CYS A 86 -7.45 5.36 -12.88
C CYS A 86 -8.10 3.99 -13.12
N GLN A 87 -8.53 3.75 -14.36
CA GLN A 87 -9.26 2.54 -14.77
C GLN A 87 -8.47 1.21 -14.56
N GLY A 88 -7.25 1.27 -14.08
CA GLY A 88 -6.38 0.11 -13.85
C GLY A 88 -6.16 -0.24 -12.37
N SER A 89 -6.75 0.52 -11.43
CA SER A 89 -6.59 0.28 -9.99
C SER A 89 -7.04 -1.12 -9.59
N GLY A 90 -6.28 -1.76 -8.72
CA GLY A 90 -6.60 -3.10 -8.24
C GLY A 90 -5.41 -3.75 -7.52
N ALA A 91 -5.63 -4.96 -7.07
CA ALA A 91 -4.59 -5.81 -6.52
C ALA A 91 -4.81 -7.26 -6.95
N THR A 92 -3.72 -7.99 -7.09
CA THR A 92 -3.72 -9.42 -7.39
C THR A 92 -2.80 -10.15 -6.43
N PHE A 93 -2.69 -11.46 -6.57
CA PHE A 93 -1.72 -12.24 -5.83
C PHE A 93 -1.11 -13.31 -6.73
N ALA A 94 0.09 -13.74 -6.38
CA ALA A 94 0.79 -14.82 -7.05
C ALA A 94 1.30 -15.85 -6.04
N THR A 95 1.39 -17.11 -6.46
CA THR A 95 1.94 -18.20 -5.67
C THR A 95 2.98 -18.95 -6.48
N ASP A 96 3.80 -19.75 -5.83
CA ASP A 96 4.49 -20.83 -6.49
C ASP A 96 3.49 -21.96 -6.84
N ILE A 97 3.96 -22.98 -7.55
CA ILE A 97 3.14 -24.16 -7.87
C ILE A 97 2.84 -24.91 -6.58
N ILE A 98 1.54 -25.11 -6.31
CA ILE A 98 1.02 -25.79 -5.13
C ILE A 98 0.57 -27.18 -5.55
N THR A 99 1.06 -28.24 -4.91
CA THR A 99 0.79 -29.64 -5.25
C THR A 99 0.61 -30.50 -4.01
N GLY A 100 0.07 -31.69 -4.18
CA GLY A 100 0.08 -32.75 -3.17
C GLY A 100 -0.49 -32.32 -1.83
N GLY A 101 0.32 -32.44 -0.77
CA GLY A 101 -0.08 -32.13 0.59
C GLY A 101 -0.50 -30.67 0.81
N GLU A 102 0.18 -29.73 0.17
CA GLU A 102 -0.13 -28.29 0.25
C GLU A 102 -1.47 -27.99 -0.44
N LEU A 103 -1.68 -28.53 -1.65
CA LEU A 103 -2.94 -28.42 -2.36
C LEU A 103 -4.09 -29.02 -1.56
N LYS A 104 -3.87 -30.17 -0.94
CA LYS A 104 -4.85 -30.83 -0.07
C LYS A 104 -5.22 -29.98 1.13
N GLU A 105 -4.26 -29.34 1.78
CA GLU A 105 -4.49 -28.46 2.92
C GLU A 105 -5.22 -27.18 2.51
N PHE A 106 -4.81 -26.56 1.42
CA PHE A 106 -5.49 -25.42 0.82
C PHE A 106 -6.96 -25.74 0.52
N ILE A 107 -7.24 -26.85 -0.21
CA ILE A 107 -8.60 -27.24 -0.57
C ILE A 107 -9.45 -27.54 0.67
N LYS A 108 -8.92 -28.26 1.65
CA LYS A 108 -9.66 -28.57 2.89
C LYS A 108 -10.02 -27.33 3.68
N THR A 109 -9.14 -26.38 3.70
CA THR A 109 -9.32 -25.14 4.47
C THR A 109 -10.24 -24.17 3.76
N THR A 110 -10.02 -23.97 2.47
CA THR A 110 -10.71 -22.96 1.66
C THR A 110 -12.06 -23.46 1.12
N PHE A 111 -12.10 -24.73 0.67
CA PHE A 111 -13.28 -25.35 0.05
C PHE A 111 -13.75 -26.62 0.79
N PRO A 112 -14.10 -26.53 2.08
CA PRO A 112 -14.41 -27.71 2.89
C PRO A 112 -15.62 -28.51 2.36
N THR A 113 -16.58 -27.84 1.71
CA THR A 113 -17.72 -28.49 1.07
C THR A 113 -17.30 -29.31 -0.13
N PHE A 114 -16.44 -28.75 -0.98
CA PHE A 114 -15.86 -29.45 -2.12
C PHE A 114 -15.05 -30.66 -1.66
N ALA A 115 -14.14 -30.49 -0.68
CA ALA A 115 -13.37 -31.61 -0.14
C ALA A 115 -14.25 -32.76 0.38
N LYS A 116 -15.37 -32.46 1.05
CA LYS A 116 -16.36 -33.46 1.56
C LYS A 116 -17.21 -34.08 0.46
N SER A 117 -17.29 -33.50 -0.72
CA SER A 117 -18.08 -34.04 -1.84
C SER A 117 -17.44 -35.27 -2.47
N PHE A 118 -16.19 -35.55 -2.17
CA PHE A 118 -15.54 -36.81 -2.56
C PHE A 118 -16.06 -37.96 -1.68
N ARG A 119 -16.79 -38.87 -2.28
CA ARG A 119 -17.37 -40.03 -1.57
C ARG A 119 -16.31 -40.93 -0.93
N TRP A 120 -15.13 -41.02 -1.58
CA TRP A 120 -14.01 -41.83 -1.12
C TRP A 120 -12.80 -40.96 -0.87
N PRO A 121 -12.22 -40.98 0.35
CA PRO A 121 -11.04 -40.18 0.69
C PRO A 121 -9.84 -40.41 -0.25
N CYS A 122 -9.66 -41.65 -0.74
CA CYS A 122 -8.58 -41.96 -1.67
C CYS A 122 -8.71 -41.28 -3.03
N LEU A 123 -9.93 -40.94 -3.49
CA LEU A 123 -10.10 -40.15 -4.71
C LEU A 123 -9.79 -38.69 -4.49
N PHE A 124 -10.06 -38.15 -3.31
CA PHE A 124 -9.66 -36.82 -2.95
C PHE A 124 -8.13 -36.71 -2.82
N ASP A 125 -7.50 -37.72 -2.22
CA ASP A 125 -6.04 -37.78 -2.13
C ASP A 125 -5.41 -37.84 -3.52
N TYR A 126 -5.95 -38.74 -4.39
CA TYR A 126 -5.51 -38.81 -5.78
C TYR A 126 -5.70 -37.47 -6.53
N PHE A 127 -6.85 -36.80 -6.36
CA PHE A 127 -7.11 -35.48 -6.96
C PHE A 127 -6.06 -34.46 -6.53
N CYS A 128 -5.71 -34.40 -5.26
CA CYS A 128 -4.69 -33.49 -4.76
C CYS A 128 -3.26 -33.86 -5.21
N ASP A 129 -2.94 -35.15 -5.24
CA ASP A 129 -1.61 -35.64 -5.61
C ASP A 129 -1.32 -35.51 -7.12
N SER A 130 -2.38 -35.62 -7.96
CA SER A 130 -2.28 -35.47 -9.43
C SER A 130 -2.55 -34.07 -9.93
N GLY A 131 -3.09 -33.19 -9.05
CA GLY A 131 -3.37 -31.80 -9.38
C GLY A 131 -2.25 -30.87 -9.01
N GLN A 132 -2.12 -29.81 -9.78
CA GLN A 132 -1.26 -28.68 -9.46
C GLN A 132 -1.98 -27.37 -9.77
N ILE A 133 -1.80 -26.38 -8.90
CA ILE A 133 -2.37 -25.03 -9.09
C ILE A 133 -1.27 -23.99 -8.96
N GLU A 134 -1.37 -22.95 -9.75
CA GLU A 134 -0.54 -21.75 -9.66
C GLU A 134 -1.40 -20.53 -9.92
N PHE A 135 -1.28 -19.53 -9.07
CA PHE A 135 -1.87 -18.22 -9.29
C PHE A 135 -0.80 -17.26 -9.84
N ARG A 136 -1.14 -16.53 -10.89
CA ARG A 136 -0.24 -15.61 -11.58
C ARG A 136 -0.91 -14.28 -11.84
N GLU A 137 -0.10 -13.24 -11.91
CA GLU A 137 -0.49 -11.95 -12.46
C GLU A 137 -0.75 -12.09 -13.97
N ASP A 138 -1.91 -11.63 -14.46
CA ASP A 138 -2.15 -11.55 -15.90
C ASP A 138 -1.57 -10.26 -16.48
N ALA A 139 -0.36 -10.37 -17.02
CA ALA A 139 0.35 -9.25 -17.65
C ALA A 139 -0.34 -8.67 -18.91
N ARG A 140 -1.42 -9.31 -19.39
CA ARG A 140 -2.13 -8.89 -20.63
C ARG A 140 -3.22 -7.87 -20.39
N TYR A 141 -3.69 -7.71 -19.17
CA TYR A 141 -4.70 -6.73 -18.81
C TYR A 141 -4.10 -5.66 -17.91
N GLN A 142 -4.21 -4.41 -18.32
CA GLN A 142 -3.78 -3.23 -17.55
C GLN A 142 -4.67 -2.96 -16.29
N GLY A 143 -5.38 -3.95 -15.82
CA GLY A 143 -6.21 -3.88 -14.63
C GLY A 143 -5.83 -5.01 -13.68
N PHE A 144 -5.32 -4.68 -12.50
CA PHE A 144 -4.89 -5.65 -11.47
C PHE A 144 -6.05 -6.44 -10.84
N ASN A 145 -7.25 -6.44 -11.45
CA ASN A 145 -8.42 -7.13 -10.91
C ASN A 145 -8.57 -8.57 -11.39
N HIS A 146 -7.64 -9.08 -12.19
CA HIS A 146 -7.69 -10.44 -12.70
C HIS A 146 -6.49 -11.24 -12.26
N VAL A 147 -6.74 -12.23 -11.41
CA VAL A 147 -5.79 -13.30 -11.13
C VAL A 147 -6.00 -14.37 -12.20
N TRP A 148 -4.95 -14.67 -12.93
CA TRP A 148 -4.93 -15.84 -13.78
C TRP A 148 -4.48 -17.04 -12.94
N TYR A 149 -5.18 -18.16 -13.04
CA TYR A 149 -4.74 -19.41 -12.45
C TYR A 149 -4.62 -20.48 -13.53
N SER A 150 -3.72 -21.42 -13.35
CA SER A 150 -3.70 -22.69 -14.06
C SER A 150 -3.99 -23.79 -13.05
N PHE A 151 -4.89 -24.66 -13.40
CA PHE A 151 -5.09 -25.93 -12.71
C PHE A 151 -4.83 -27.03 -13.71
N ASP A 152 -3.73 -27.74 -13.53
CA ASP A 152 -3.35 -28.87 -14.37
C ASP A 152 -3.64 -30.15 -13.60
N PHE A 153 -4.37 -31.07 -14.23
CA PHE A 153 -4.76 -32.34 -13.66
C PHE A 153 -4.46 -33.47 -14.62
N ASP A 154 -3.66 -34.44 -14.18
CA ASP A 154 -3.30 -35.59 -15.00
C ASP A 154 -4.21 -36.80 -14.70
N LEU A 155 -4.99 -37.24 -15.71
CA LEU A 155 -5.99 -38.30 -15.63
C LEU A 155 -5.48 -39.66 -16.11
N ASP A 156 -4.18 -39.90 -16.14
CA ASP A 156 -3.65 -41.14 -16.69
C ASP A 156 -4.15 -42.41 -15.93
N GLY A 157 -5.09 -43.11 -16.54
CA GLY A 157 -5.24 -44.57 -16.34
C GLY A 157 -6.51 -45.10 -15.69
N TYR A 158 -7.58 -44.33 -15.46
CA TYR A 158 -8.81 -44.85 -14.86
C TYR A 158 -10.10 -44.43 -15.59
N PRO A 159 -10.42 -45.02 -16.78
CA PRO A 159 -11.54 -44.56 -17.62
C PRO A 159 -12.92 -44.57 -16.95
N ASN A 160 -13.13 -45.39 -15.93
CA ASN A 160 -14.42 -45.44 -15.21
C ASN A 160 -14.57 -44.35 -14.13
N ILE A 161 -13.49 -43.66 -13.80
CA ILE A 161 -13.44 -42.59 -12.80
C ILE A 161 -13.33 -41.20 -13.49
N ASP A 162 -12.92 -41.22 -14.75
CA ASP A 162 -12.62 -39.99 -15.54
C ASP A 162 -13.79 -38.99 -15.56
N ASN A 163 -15.01 -39.45 -15.80
CA ASN A 163 -16.18 -38.56 -15.81
C ASN A 163 -16.46 -37.94 -14.45
N PHE A 164 -16.25 -38.69 -13.35
CA PHE A 164 -16.41 -38.13 -12.01
C PHE A 164 -15.32 -37.09 -11.70
N LEU A 165 -14.06 -37.39 -12.02
CA LEU A 165 -12.93 -36.49 -11.77
C LEU A 165 -12.99 -35.27 -12.68
N ASN A 166 -13.38 -35.42 -13.95
CA ASN A 166 -13.59 -34.27 -14.85
C ASN A 166 -14.66 -33.32 -14.29
N ASN A 167 -15.79 -33.81 -13.82
CA ASN A 167 -16.80 -32.96 -13.17
C ASN A 167 -16.25 -32.30 -11.90
N LYS A 168 -15.31 -32.94 -11.18
CA LYS A 168 -14.65 -32.33 -10.02
C LYS A 168 -13.62 -31.28 -10.41
N VAL A 169 -12.95 -31.45 -11.53
CA VAL A 169 -12.08 -30.40 -12.11
C VAL A 169 -12.92 -29.16 -12.44
N ASP A 170 -14.02 -29.32 -13.19
CA ASP A 170 -14.90 -28.21 -13.57
C ASP A 170 -15.46 -27.47 -12.32
N GLU A 171 -15.94 -28.24 -11.30
CA GLU A 171 -16.43 -27.69 -10.04
C GLU A 171 -15.32 -26.94 -9.27
N PHE A 172 -14.10 -27.46 -9.30
CA PHE A 172 -12.96 -26.85 -8.63
C PHE A 172 -12.50 -25.57 -9.32
N GLU A 173 -12.45 -25.55 -10.65
CA GLU A 173 -12.11 -24.36 -11.44
C GLU A 173 -13.12 -23.22 -11.21
N GLU A 174 -14.43 -23.53 -11.13
CA GLU A 174 -15.44 -22.53 -10.77
C GLU A 174 -15.20 -21.96 -9.36
N ASN A 175 -14.91 -22.84 -8.38
CA ASN A 175 -14.58 -22.42 -7.03
C ASN A 175 -13.32 -21.55 -6.99
N LEU A 176 -12.28 -21.90 -7.73
CA LEU A 176 -11.03 -21.14 -7.82
C LEU A 176 -11.24 -19.76 -8.44
N ASN A 177 -12.04 -19.67 -9.50
CA ASN A 177 -12.33 -18.41 -10.16
C ASN A 177 -13.02 -17.42 -9.20
N ASN A 178 -14.04 -17.90 -8.49
CA ASN A 178 -14.74 -17.10 -7.49
C ASN A 178 -13.81 -16.67 -6.34
N PHE A 179 -13.04 -17.62 -5.81
CA PHE A 179 -12.07 -17.37 -4.75
C PHE A 179 -11.01 -16.34 -5.16
N ALA A 180 -10.44 -16.48 -6.35
CA ALA A 180 -9.40 -15.60 -6.84
C ALA A 180 -9.92 -14.16 -6.98
N SER A 181 -11.15 -14.01 -7.51
CA SER A 181 -11.81 -12.70 -7.64
C SER A 181 -12.10 -12.06 -6.28
N ASP A 182 -12.67 -12.84 -5.36
CA ASP A 182 -13.04 -12.35 -4.03
C ASP A 182 -11.79 -11.96 -3.23
N LEU A 183 -10.75 -12.80 -3.25
CA LEU A 183 -9.50 -12.52 -2.53
C LEU A 183 -8.78 -11.29 -3.09
N SER A 184 -8.72 -11.13 -4.41
CA SER A 184 -8.15 -9.93 -5.03
C SER A 184 -8.90 -8.66 -4.62
N GLY A 185 -10.22 -8.71 -4.61
CA GLY A 185 -11.05 -7.60 -4.13
C GLY A 185 -10.84 -7.28 -2.65
N ASP A 186 -10.66 -8.29 -1.82
CA ASP A 186 -10.39 -8.12 -0.39
C ASP A 186 -8.98 -7.55 -0.14
N ILE A 187 -7.98 -7.98 -0.89
CA ILE A 187 -6.61 -7.43 -0.85
C ILE A 187 -6.65 -5.95 -1.23
N TYR A 188 -7.26 -5.62 -2.37
CA TYR A 188 -7.36 -4.24 -2.83
C TYR A 188 -7.99 -3.33 -1.80
N LYS A 189 -9.15 -3.72 -1.23
CA LYS A 189 -9.83 -2.94 -0.20
C LYS A 189 -8.95 -2.68 1.03
N LYS A 190 -8.15 -3.65 1.45
CA LYS A 190 -7.27 -3.48 2.61
C LYS A 190 -6.11 -2.52 2.31
N LEU A 191 -5.54 -2.58 1.10
CA LEU A 191 -4.52 -1.64 0.67
C LEU A 191 -5.07 -0.22 0.53
N ASP A 192 -6.27 -0.08 -0.02
CA ASP A 192 -6.99 1.20 -0.16
C ASP A 192 -7.28 1.84 1.21
N ILE A 193 -7.80 1.06 2.15
CA ILE A 193 -8.01 1.51 3.54
C ILE A 193 -6.69 1.93 4.19
N ALA A 194 -5.62 1.14 4.04
CA ALA A 194 -4.33 1.48 4.62
C ALA A 194 -3.74 2.75 4.02
N HIS A 195 -3.93 3.00 2.72
CA HIS A 195 -3.57 4.24 2.07
C HIS A 195 -4.38 5.43 2.62
N ASP A 196 -5.71 5.28 2.73
CA ASP A 196 -6.58 6.31 3.30
C ASP A 196 -6.22 6.64 4.76
N GLU A 197 -5.83 5.64 5.56
CA GLU A 197 -5.42 5.82 6.95
C GLU A 197 -4.16 6.69 7.09
N VAL A 198 -3.24 6.68 6.14
CA VAL A 198 -2.00 7.50 6.18
C VAL A 198 -2.13 8.86 5.50
N THR A 199 -3.19 9.07 4.71
CA THR A 199 -3.43 10.31 3.96
C THR A 199 -4.62 11.11 4.46
N ASN A 200 -5.30 10.66 5.52
CA ASN A 200 -6.50 11.32 6.05
C ASN A 200 -6.18 12.64 6.78
N ASP A 201 -7.22 13.41 7.04
CA ASP A 201 -7.10 14.73 7.67
C ASP A 201 -6.52 14.68 9.09
N GLU A 202 -6.67 13.57 9.83
CA GLU A 202 -6.11 13.42 11.18
C GLU A 202 -4.59 13.34 11.14
N VAL A 203 -4.04 12.61 10.17
CA VAL A 203 -2.59 12.54 9.93
C VAL A 203 -2.06 13.89 9.47
N VAL A 204 -2.75 14.53 8.52
CA VAL A 204 -2.41 15.89 8.07
C VAL A 204 -2.40 16.86 9.24
N MET A 205 -3.40 16.83 10.12
CA MET A 205 -3.41 17.67 11.31
C MET A 205 -2.22 17.42 12.23
N HIS A 206 -1.84 16.13 12.41
CA HIS A 206 -0.68 15.79 13.24
C HIS A 206 0.62 16.36 12.65
N GLU A 207 0.82 16.23 11.34
CA GLU A 207 1.97 16.86 10.65
C GLU A 207 1.98 18.38 10.82
N LEU A 208 0.82 19.02 10.63
CA LEU A 208 0.70 20.47 10.77
C LEU A 208 0.95 20.93 12.22
N GLN A 209 0.65 20.13 13.24
CA GLN A 209 0.89 20.45 14.64
C GLN A 209 2.38 20.47 15.03
N GLU A 210 3.25 19.89 14.22
CA GLU A 210 4.70 19.92 14.46
C GLU A 210 5.36 21.24 14.03
N HIS A 211 4.61 22.16 13.39
CA HIS A 211 5.11 23.39 12.83
C HIS A 211 4.67 24.65 13.59
N TYR A 212 5.45 25.72 13.43
CA TYR A 212 5.11 27.06 13.88
C TYR A 212 4.71 27.94 12.71
N TYR A 213 3.76 28.84 12.93
CA TYR A 213 3.12 29.65 11.90
C TYR A 213 3.19 31.14 12.24
N ASN A 214 3.23 32.01 11.22
CA ASN A 214 2.93 33.43 11.42
C ASN A 214 1.41 33.69 11.42
N SER A 215 1.01 34.94 11.59
CA SER A 215 -0.41 35.35 11.58
C SER A 215 -1.14 35.10 10.27
N ASP A 216 -0.44 34.81 9.19
CA ASP A 216 -0.98 34.57 7.85
C ASP A 216 -0.98 33.05 7.51
N GLY A 217 -0.51 32.20 8.44
CA GLY A 217 -0.49 30.73 8.27
C GLY A 217 0.73 30.19 7.53
N PHE A 218 1.78 30.97 7.33
CA PHE A 218 3.02 30.47 6.73
C PHE A 218 3.92 29.80 7.78
N ILE A 219 4.50 28.66 7.43
CA ILE A 219 5.44 27.91 8.28
C ILE A 219 6.70 28.74 8.54
N MET A 220 7.10 28.81 9.82
CA MET A 220 8.17 29.67 10.31
C MET A 220 9.30 28.94 11.03
N ASP A 221 9.35 27.60 10.99
CA ASP A 221 10.26 26.74 11.80
C ASP A 221 11.74 27.17 11.68
N GLU A 222 12.19 27.54 10.48
CA GLU A 222 13.58 27.95 10.23
C GLU A 222 13.93 29.29 10.96
N PHE A 223 12.91 30.07 11.34
CA PHE A 223 13.06 31.39 11.94
C PHE A 223 12.78 31.38 13.44
N VAL A 224 12.22 30.29 13.98
CA VAL A 224 11.92 30.19 15.42
C VAL A 224 13.23 30.05 16.20
N LYS A 225 13.54 31.08 16.98
CA LYS A 225 14.63 31.04 17.97
C LYS A 225 14.01 31.20 19.34
N GLU A 226 14.31 30.30 20.26
CA GLU A 226 14.02 30.52 21.67
C GLU A 226 14.71 31.80 22.11
N VAL A 227 13.95 32.83 22.31
CA VAL A 227 14.42 34.02 23.01
C VAL A 227 14.31 33.68 24.49
N ALA A 228 15.45 33.44 25.12
CA ALA A 228 15.48 33.31 26.58
C ALA A 228 14.86 34.62 27.18
N THR A 229 13.67 34.46 27.74
CA THR A 229 13.03 35.48 28.55
C THR A 229 13.76 35.48 29.90
N ASP A 230 14.81 36.27 30.00
CA ASP A 230 15.33 36.70 31.31
C ASP A 230 14.23 37.53 31.98
N VAL A 231 13.55 36.93 32.97
CA VAL A 231 12.63 37.57 33.92
C VAL A 231 13.40 37.95 35.16
#